data_7a1a3abf9b26c446d8271a28d21ec2cb
#
_entry.id   7a1a3abf9b26c446d8271a28d21ec2cb
#
_cell.length_a   1.000
_cell.length_b   1.000
_cell.length_c   1.000
_cell.angle_alpha   90.00
_cell.angle_beta   90.00
_cell.angle_gamma   90.00
#
_symmetry.space_group_name_H-M   'P 1'
#
loop_
_entity.id
_entity.type
_entity.pdbx_description
1 polymer ?
#
loop_
_entity_poly.entity_id
_entity_poly.type
_entity_poly.pdbx_seq_one_letter_code
_entity_poly.pdbx_strand_id
1 'polypeptide(L)'
;MGRSVKRLFVRFGDEIIQSISTVSDVTLLDVDIGYDFNRTVVTMVGTPEAVLEAAVASTSVAIRLIDMRKHSGEHARMGAVDVVPFIPIQNSTMEDCISLSERYGKIISERFKIPIYLYANSARRKERKRLPDIRKGEYEGLEKKLSMDIWKPDFGPSAFVPKTGAIASGARQVLIAYNINLNTNNKKLANIIAGKIRTSGTFSKDSNGDKILDNEGKPVRKPGIFQSLQAAGWMYDENTAQVSMNLLDHTITGLHEVTDAVRFEANLLGLEATSSELVGLVPLQAMIEAGKHYSQNSEIHDENIILQEAVNGLGLNILEEFVPAESIIELAIDR
;
A
#
# COMPACT_ATOMS: atom_id res chain seq x y z
N MET A 1 20.38 -14.12 -19.97
CA MET A 1 19.14 -14.67 -19.40
C MET A 1 18.02 -13.64 -19.16
N GLY A 2 18.25 -12.33 -19.26
CA GLY A 2 17.27 -11.30 -18.89
C GLY A 2 16.08 -11.04 -19.82
N ARG A 3 16.15 -11.41 -21.10
CA ARG A 3 15.07 -11.06 -22.07
C ARG A 3 13.84 -11.98 -22.03
N SER A 4 13.98 -13.23 -21.60
CA SER A 4 12.87 -14.20 -21.57
C SER A 4 11.90 -13.94 -20.41
N VAL A 5 12.42 -13.56 -19.25
CA VAL A 5 11.62 -13.29 -18.05
C VAL A 5 10.81 -11.99 -18.21
N LYS A 6 11.43 -10.90 -18.72
CA LYS A 6 10.71 -9.63 -19.00
C LYS A 6 9.51 -9.81 -19.94
N ARG A 7 9.65 -10.59 -21.03
CA ARG A 7 8.53 -10.86 -21.95
C ARG A 7 7.39 -11.67 -21.30
N LEU A 8 7.70 -12.57 -20.37
CA LEU A 8 6.70 -13.39 -19.69
C LEU A 8 5.84 -12.55 -18.73
N PHE A 9 6.46 -11.63 -17.98
CA PHE A 9 5.78 -10.71 -17.07
C PHE A 9 4.85 -9.73 -17.78
N VAL A 10 5.33 -9.09 -18.83
CA VAL A 10 4.51 -8.21 -19.68
C VAL A 10 3.28 -8.97 -20.19
N ARG A 11 3.45 -10.19 -20.71
CA ARG A 11 2.34 -10.99 -21.23
C ARG A 11 1.29 -11.36 -20.21
N PHE A 12 1.67 -11.69 -18.97
CA PHE A 12 0.70 -12.01 -17.90
C PHE A 12 -0.03 -10.76 -17.43
N GLY A 13 0.66 -9.62 -17.33
CA GLY A 13 0.06 -8.32 -17.06
C GLY A 13 -0.99 -7.96 -18.09
N ASP A 14 -0.68 -8.09 -19.37
CA ASP A 14 -1.58 -7.76 -20.49
C ASP A 14 -2.89 -8.56 -20.46
N GLU A 15 -2.85 -9.88 -20.19
CA GLU A 15 -4.06 -10.71 -20.12
C GLU A 15 -4.93 -10.32 -18.90
N ILE A 16 -4.31 -9.98 -17.76
CA ILE A 16 -5.02 -9.51 -16.56
C ILE A 16 -5.68 -8.15 -16.85
N ILE A 17 -4.93 -7.21 -17.41
CA ILE A 17 -5.41 -5.88 -17.80
C ILE A 17 -6.55 -6.00 -18.81
N GLN A 18 -6.39 -6.83 -19.84
CA GLN A 18 -7.42 -7.04 -20.85
C GLN A 18 -8.72 -7.58 -20.22
N SER A 19 -8.62 -8.45 -19.21
CA SER A 19 -9.82 -8.97 -18.52
C SER A 19 -10.60 -7.88 -17.76
N ILE A 20 -9.92 -6.85 -17.26
CA ILE A 20 -10.55 -5.68 -16.63
C ILE A 20 -11.24 -4.83 -17.69
N SER A 21 -10.57 -4.57 -18.82
CA SER A 21 -11.08 -3.75 -19.92
C SER A 21 -12.32 -4.35 -20.62
N THR A 22 -12.65 -5.61 -20.38
CA THR A 22 -13.89 -6.22 -20.90
C THR A 22 -15.13 -5.90 -20.07
N VAL A 23 -14.97 -5.34 -18.89
CA VAL A 23 -16.08 -4.97 -18.00
C VAL A 23 -16.45 -3.51 -18.26
N SER A 24 -17.74 -3.26 -18.55
CA SER A 24 -18.25 -1.90 -18.68
C SER A 24 -18.22 -1.16 -17.34
N ASP A 25 -18.19 0.17 -17.39
CA ASP A 25 -18.21 1.04 -16.20
C ASP A 25 -17.04 0.84 -15.23
N VAL A 26 -15.90 0.34 -15.76
CA VAL A 26 -14.61 0.27 -15.07
C VAL A 26 -13.55 0.98 -15.89
N THR A 27 -12.79 1.84 -15.23
CA THR A 27 -11.60 2.51 -15.79
C THR A 27 -10.35 1.97 -15.11
N LEU A 28 -9.36 1.56 -15.91
CA LEU A 28 -8.02 1.25 -15.42
C LEU A 28 -7.27 2.57 -15.20
N LEU A 29 -6.84 2.84 -13.96
CA LEU A 29 -6.14 4.08 -13.63
C LEU A 29 -4.63 3.92 -13.68
N ASP A 30 -4.11 2.77 -13.19
CA ASP A 30 -2.67 2.58 -13.07
C ASP A 30 -2.28 1.10 -13.09
N VAL A 31 -1.06 0.82 -13.59
CA VAL A 31 -0.43 -0.51 -13.56
C VAL A 31 1.04 -0.36 -13.20
N ASP A 32 1.34 -0.54 -11.92
CA ASP A 32 2.72 -0.52 -11.41
C ASP A 32 3.34 -1.92 -11.43
N ILE A 33 4.36 -2.12 -12.25
CA ILE A 33 5.09 -3.39 -12.41
C ILE A 33 6.41 -3.32 -11.67
N GLY A 34 6.43 -3.81 -10.44
CA GLY A 34 7.64 -3.92 -9.62
C GLY A 34 8.46 -5.16 -9.97
N TYR A 35 9.38 -5.05 -10.91
CA TYR A 35 10.20 -6.19 -11.38
C TYR A 35 11.05 -6.81 -10.27
N ASP A 36 11.69 -6.00 -9.44
CA ASP A 36 12.58 -6.45 -8.37
C ASP A 36 11.80 -7.14 -7.25
N PHE A 37 10.56 -6.70 -7.03
CA PHE A 37 9.65 -7.30 -6.05
C PHE A 37 8.85 -8.48 -6.59
N ASN A 38 8.91 -8.72 -7.91
CA ASN A 38 8.09 -9.70 -8.60
C ASN A 38 6.59 -9.55 -8.27
N ARG A 39 6.09 -8.31 -8.35
CA ARG A 39 4.74 -7.89 -7.98
C ARG A 39 4.22 -6.88 -9.00
N THR A 40 2.93 -6.99 -9.30
CA THR A 40 2.20 -5.95 -10.06
C THR A 40 1.05 -5.42 -9.22
N VAL A 41 0.89 -4.11 -9.17
CA VAL A 41 -0.28 -3.45 -8.60
C VAL A 41 -1.13 -2.93 -9.75
N VAL A 42 -2.41 -3.26 -9.73
CA VAL A 42 -3.38 -2.80 -10.71
C VAL A 42 -4.42 -1.96 -9.99
N THR A 43 -4.58 -0.72 -10.40
CA THR A 43 -5.56 0.22 -9.84
C THR A 43 -6.68 0.46 -10.83
N MET A 44 -7.90 0.22 -10.41
CA MET A 44 -9.11 0.41 -11.21
C MET A 44 -10.19 1.12 -10.41
N VAL A 45 -11.04 1.85 -11.09
CA VAL A 45 -12.19 2.56 -10.52
C VAL A 45 -13.44 2.28 -11.36
N GLY A 46 -14.60 2.35 -10.75
CA GLY A 46 -15.88 2.17 -11.42
C GLY A 46 -17.05 2.09 -10.44
N THR A 47 -18.24 1.76 -10.97
CA THR A 47 -19.40 1.50 -10.10
C THR A 47 -19.13 0.29 -9.19
N PRO A 48 -19.79 0.19 -8.03
CA PRO A 48 -19.59 -0.93 -7.10
C PRO A 48 -19.69 -2.32 -7.76
N GLU A 49 -20.70 -2.52 -8.60
CA GLU A 49 -20.90 -3.80 -9.30
C GLU A 49 -19.81 -4.07 -10.34
N ALA A 50 -19.44 -3.04 -11.09
CA ALA A 50 -18.43 -3.16 -12.14
C ALA A 50 -17.03 -3.46 -11.57
N VAL A 51 -16.61 -2.79 -10.48
CA VAL A 51 -15.31 -3.10 -9.84
C VAL A 51 -15.30 -4.50 -9.22
N LEU A 52 -16.44 -4.99 -8.71
CA LEU A 52 -16.54 -6.37 -8.23
C LEU A 52 -16.37 -7.36 -9.39
N GLU A 53 -17.06 -7.15 -10.51
CA GLU A 53 -16.94 -7.99 -11.69
C GLU A 53 -15.53 -8.00 -12.25
N ALA A 54 -14.89 -6.83 -12.38
CA ALA A 54 -13.52 -6.69 -12.85
C ALA A 54 -12.51 -7.36 -11.90
N ALA A 55 -12.70 -7.24 -10.57
CA ALA A 55 -11.88 -7.92 -9.59
C ALA A 55 -12.00 -9.45 -9.69
N VAL A 56 -13.19 -9.97 -9.93
CA VAL A 56 -13.42 -11.41 -10.15
C VAL A 56 -12.81 -11.87 -11.48
N ALA A 57 -12.97 -11.10 -12.56
CA ALA A 57 -12.40 -11.41 -13.87
C ALA A 57 -10.87 -11.44 -13.84
N SER A 58 -10.24 -10.39 -13.30
CA SER A 58 -8.77 -10.30 -13.18
C SER A 58 -8.19 -11.39 -12.28
N THR A 59 -8.85 -11.71 -11.16
CA THR A 59 -8.50 -12.83 -10.29
C THR A 59 -8.54 -14.16 -11.05
N SER A 60 -9.57 -14.41 -11.84
CA SER A 60 -9.71 -15.63 -12.64
C SER A 60 -8.54 -15.82 -13.61
N VAL A 61 -8.09 -14.75 -14.24
CA VAL A 61 -6.94 -14.77 -15.14
C VAL A 61 -5.64 -14.96 -14.35
N ALA A 62 -5.44 -14.22 -13.26
CA ALA A 62 -4.23 -14.29 -12.45
C ALA A 62 -3.99 -15.71 -11.91
N ILE A 63 -4.99 -16.36 -11.33
CA ILE A 63 -4.86 -17.74 -10.80
C ILE A 63 -4.64 -18.79 -11.88
N ARG A 64 -5.07 -18.52 -13.12
CA ARG A 64 -4.78 -19.39 -14.28
C ARG A 64 -3.33 -19.30 -14.68
N LEU A 65 -2.77 -18.09 -14.72
CA LEU A 65 -1.45 -17.78 -15.27
C LEU A 65 -0.31 -17.92 -14.24
N ILE A 66 -0.56 -17.54 -12.98
CA ILE A 66 0.46 -17.51 -11.93
C ILE A 66 0.49 -18.85 -11.19
N ASP A 67 1.70 -19.37 -10.99
CA ASP A 67 1.95 -20.58 -10.20
C ASP A 67 2.90 -20.23 -9.04
N MET A 68 2.34 -20.12 -7.84
CA MET A 68 3.08 -19.75 -6.64
C MET A 68 4.20 -20.72 -6.26
N ARG A 69 4.16 -21.96 -6.72
CA ARG A 69 5.23 -22.95 -6.51
C ARG A 69 6.53 -22.57 -7.25
N LYS A 70 6.44 -21.67 -8.23
CA LYS A 70 7.54 -21.17 -9.07
C LYS A 70 7.84 -19.69 -8.82
N HIS A 71 7.08 -19.05 -7.92
CA HIS A 71 7.19 -17.64 -7.65
C HIS A 71 8.15 -17.35 -6.50
N SER A 72 9.06 -16.40 -6.71
CA SER A 72 9.94 -15.83 -5.70
C SER A 72 10.01 -14.32 -5.88
N GLY A 73 10.24 -13.56 -4.83
CA GLY A 73 10.36 -12.11 -4.84
C GLY A 73 10.61 -11.59 -3.42
N GLU A 74 11.14 -10.40 -3.30
CA GLU A 74 11.47 -9.79 -2.00
C GLU A 74 10.22 -9.25 -1.27
N HIS A 75 9.12 -9.03 -1.99
CA HIS A 75 7.90 -8.52 -1.39
C HIS A 75 7.13 -9.63 -0.68
N ALA A 76 6.69 -9.36 0.56
CA ALA A 76 5.84 -10.27 1.32
C ALA A 76 4.55 -10.60 0.56
N ARG A 77 4.25 -11.88 0.38
CA ARG A 77 3.06 -12.35 -0.35
C ARG A 77 2.57 -13.69 0.23
N MET A 78 1.30 -14.00 0.03
CA MET A 78 0.71 -15.28 0.44
C MET A 78 -0.06 -15.99 -0.70
N GLY A 79 -0.17 -15.37 -1.86
CA GLY A 79 -0.86 -15.96 -3.00
C GLY A 79 -0.67 -15.22 -4.30
N ALA A 80 -1.15 -15.82 -5.39
CA ALA A 80 -1.03 -15.33 -6.76
C ALA A 80 -1.70 -13.96 -6.97
N VAL A 81 -2.82 -13.71 -6.28
CA VAL A 81 -3.51 -12.43 -6.26
C VAL A 81 -3.14 -11.61 -5.02
N ASP A 82 -2.81 -12.30 -3.94
CA ASP A 82 -2.34 -11.77 -2.67
C ASP A 82 -3.35 -10.86 -1.94
N VAL A 83 -3.67 -9.66 -2.45
CA VAL A 83 -4.60 -8.74 -1.79
C VAL A 83 -5.50 -8.00 -2.78
N VAL A 84 -6.80 -7.93 -2.43
CA VAL A 84 -7.82 -7.16 -3.18
C VAL A 84 -8.55 -6.23 -2.20
N PRO A 85 -8.13 -4.97 -2.08
CA PRO A 85 -8.82 -3.95 -1.30
C PRO A 85 -9.93 -3.29 -2.11
N PHE A 86 -11.06 -3.01 -1.47
CA PHE A 86 -12.10 -2.10 -1.94
C PHE A 86 -11.99 -0.80 -1.15
N ILE A 87 -12.05 0.32 -1.84
CA ILE A 87 -11.74 1.64 -1.30
C ILE A 87 -12.84 2.60 -1.69
N PRO A 88 -13.50 3.26 -0.72
CA PRO A 88 -14.52 4.25 -1.03
C PRO A 88 -13.86 5.48 -1.64
N ILE A 89 -14.37 5.90 -2.80
CA ILE A 89 -14.02 7.15 -3.46
C ILE A 89 -15.29 8.02 -3.47
N GLN A 90 -15.66 8.60 -4.57
CA GLN A 90 -16.86 9.42 -4.67
C GLN A 90 -18.15 8.58 -4.60
N ASN A 91 -19.16 9.10 -3.92
CA ASN A 91 -20.53 8.51 -3.85
C ASN A 91 -20.58 7.05 -3.35
N SER A 92 -19.58 6.59 -2.63
CA SER A 92 -19.55 5.27 -1.99
C SER A 92 -19.10 5.35 -0.54
N THR A 93 -19.55 4.43 0.28
CA THR A 93 -19.29 4.37 1.71
C THR A 93 -18.31 3.22 2.04
N MET A 94 -17.76 3.24 3.25
CA MET A 94 -16.95 2.14 3.76
C MET A 94 -17.79 0.85 3.87
N GLU A 95 -19.05 0.97 4.22
CA GLU A 95 -20.00 -0.15 4.32
C GLU A 95 -20.26 -0.81 2.96
N ASP A 96 -20.36 -0.03 1.89
CA ASP A 96 -20.45 -0.57 0.51
C ASP A 96 -19.18 -1.37 0.18
N CYS A 97 -18.01 -0.85 0.49
CA CYS A 97 -16.73 -1.52 0.26
C CYS A 97 -16.58 -2.80 1.12
N ILE A 98 -17.07 -2.80 2.36
CA ILE A 98 -17.12 -4.00 3.20
C ILE A 98 -17.98 -5.07 2.53
N SER A 99 -19.19 -4.70 2.09
CA SER A 99 -20.09 -5.60 1.37
C SER A 99 -19.46 -6.16 0.10
N LEU A 100 -18.80 -5.32 -0.70
CA LEU A 100 -18.08 -5.75 -1.92
C LEU A 100 -16.99 -6.76 -1.60
N SER A 101 -16.17 -6.50 -0.56
CA SER A 101 -15.09 -7.40 -0.17
C SER A 101 -15.58 -8.77 0.28
N GLU A 102 -16.72 -8.83 0.98
CA GLU A 102 -17.36 -10.08 1.39
C GLU A 102 -17.95 -10.84 0.19
N ARG A 103 -18.63 -10.15 -0.71
CA ARG A 103 -19.17 -10.72 -1.95
C ARG A 103 -18.06 -11.28 -2.83
N TYR A 104 -16.98 -10.51 -3.02
CA TYR A 104 -15.80 -10.97 -3.73
C TYR A 104 -15.23 -12.24 -3.09
N GLY A 105 -15.00 -12.22 -1.78
CA GLY A 105 -14.45 -13.37 -1.05
C GLY A 105 -15.32 -14.62 -1.21
N LYS A 106 -16.64 -14.49 -1.13
CA LYS A 106 -17.59 -15.57 -1.33
C LYS A 106 -17.51 -16.12 -2.75
N ILE A 107 -17.59 -15.26 -3.78
CA ILE A 107 -17.54 -15.67 -5.20
C ILE A 107 -16.25 -16.42 -5.51
N ILE A 108 -15.10 -15.87 -5.11
CA ILE A 108 -13.78 -16.47 -5.40
C ILE A 108 -13.64 -17.81 -4.68
N SER A 109 -14.03 -17.89 -3.41
CA SER A 109 -13.92 -19.14 -2.66
C SER A 109 -14.81 -20.25 -3.19
N GLU A 110 -16.02 -19.93 -3.63
CA GLU A 110 -16.96 -20.89 -4.20
C GLU A 110 -16.51 -21.39 -5.58
N ARG A 111 -16.01 -20.48 -6.44
CA ARG A 111 -15.58 -20.80 -7.81
C ARG A 111 -14.24 -21.56 -7.85
N PHE A 112 -13.27 -21.12 -7.07
CA PHE A 112 -11.86 -21.54 -7.23
C PHE A 112 -11.33 -22.32 -6.04
N LYS A 113 -12.12 -22.45 -4.97
CA LYS A 113 -11.72 -23.15 -3.73
C LYS A 113 -10.43 -22.59 -3.11
N ILE A 114 -10.27 -21.26 -3.14
CA ILE A 114 -9.13 -20.54 -2.59
C ILE A 114 -9.50 -20.03 -1.19
N PRO A 115 -8.60 -20.17 -0.19
CA PRO A 115 -8.78 -19.57 1.13
C PRO A 115 -8.81 -18.04 1.05
N ILE A 116 -9.82 -17.40 1.66
CA ILE A 116 -9.98 -15.94 1.70
C ILE A 116 -9.96 -15.45 3.14
N TYR A 117 -9.15 -14.44 3.41
CA TYR A 117 -9.10 -13.71 4.66
C TYR A 117 -9.68 -12.33 4.50
N LEU A 118 -10.66 -11.96 5.31
CA LEU A 118 -11.15 -10.59 5.38
C LEU A 118 -10.24 -9.75 6.28
N TYR A 119 -9.87 -8.53 5.82
CA TYR A 119 -8.95 -7.66 6.54
C TYR A 119 -9.43 -6.20 6.63
N ALA A 120 -8.71 -5.38 7.36
CA ALA A 120 -8.98 -3.97 7.62
C ALA A 120 -10.39 -3.78 8.21
N ASN A 121 -11.24 -2.94 7.59
CA ASN A 121 -12.61 -2.71 8.08
C ASN A 121 -13.53 -3.92 7.86
N SER A 122 -13.21 -4.83 6.96
CA SER A 122 -13.94 -6.08 6.76
C SER A 122 -13.51 -7.20 7.71
N ALA A 123 -12.49 -6.99 8.54
CA ALA A 123 -11.94 -8.02 9.41
C ALA A 123 -12.97 -8.51 10.45
N ARG A 124 -13.27 -9.80 10.44
CA ARG A 124 -14.14 -10.45 11.44
C ARG A 124 -13.42 -10.79 12.74
N ARG A 125 -12.09 -10.72 12.76
CA ARG A 125 -11.23 -11.00 13.90
C ARG A 125 -10.16 -9.92 14.06
N LYS A 126 -9.81 -9.56 15.28
CA LYS A 126 -8.83 -8.50 15.57
C LYS A 126 -7.42 -8.79 15.01
N GLU A 127 -7.05 -10.09 14.91
CA GLU A 127 -5.76 -10.55 14.39
C GLU A 127 -5.64 -10.31 12.87
N ARG A 128 -6.75 -10.01 12.18
CA ARG A 128 -6.81 -9.81 10.73
C ARG A 128 -6.99 -8.35 10.32
N LYS A 129 -7.03 -7.44 11.28
CA LYS A 129 -7.15 -6.01 10.95
C LYS A 129 -5.97 -5.48 10.15
N ARG A 130 -4.77 -6.03 10.39
CA ARG A 130 -3.55 -5.58 9.73
C ARG A 130 -3.08 -6.62 8.72
N LEU A 131 -2.90 -6.19 7.47
CA LEU A 131 -2.42 -7.05 6.38
C LEU A 131 -1.06 -7.72 6.70
N PRO A 132 -0.06 -7.05 7.31
CA PRO A 132 1.19 -7.69 7.70
C PRO A 132 1.03 -8.86 8.66
N ASP A 133 0.02 -8.85 9.54
CA ASP A 133 -0.24 -9.95 10.46
C ASP A 133 -0.81 -11.18 9.73
N ILE A 134 -1.65 -10.94 8.70
CA ILE A 134 -2.16 -12.00 7.82
C ILE A 134 -1.02 -12.58 6.98
N ARG A 135 -0.16 -11.73 6.40
CA ARG A 135 0.98 -12.15 5.57
C ARG A 135 2.12 -12.80 6.36
N LYS A 136 2.14 -12.67 7.69
CA LYS A 136 3.22 -13.22 8.53
C LYS A 136 3.43 -14.71 8.26
N GLY A 137 4.67 -15.08 7.88
CA GLY A 137 5.06 -16.40 7.43
C GLY A 137 4.93 -16.60 5.93
N GLU A 138 4.34 -15.65 5.22
CA GLU A 138 4.22 -15.59 3.77
C GLU A 138 3.58 -16.84 3.16
N TYR A 139 3.80 -17.06 1.87
CA TYR A 139 3.32 -18.24 1.16
C TYR A 139 3.93 -19.52 1.74
N GLU A 140 5.19 -19.49 2.14
CA GLU A 140 5.94 -20.61 2.69
C GLU A 140 5.41 -21.10 4.05
N GLY A 141 4.86 -20.17 4.84
CA GLY A 141 4.24 -20.50 6.13
C GLY A 141 2.73 -20.72 6.08
N LEU A 142 2.12 -20.58 4.90
CA LEU A 142 0.65 -20.58 4.76
C LEU A 142 0.01 -21.92 5.11
N GLU A 143 0.60 -23.04 4.73
CA GLU A 143 0.07 -24.38 5.06
C GLU A 143 -0.04 -24.59 6.57
N LYS A 144 1.03 -24.26 7.30
CA LYS A 144 1.04 -24.31 8.77
C LYS A 144 0.03 -23.33 9.36
N LYS A 145 -0.10 -22.14 8.80
CA LYS A 145 -1.07 -21.13 9.26
C LYS A 145 -2.51 -21.62 9.11
N LEU A 146 -2.87 -22.20 7.97
CA LEU A 146 -4.22 -22.73 7.69
C LEU A 146 -4.63 -23.88 8.63
N SER A 147 -3.68 -24.61 9.20
CA SER A 147 -3.96 -25.67 10.19
C SER A 147 -4.34 -25.15 11.58
N MET A 148 -4.14 -23.86 11.86
CA MET A 148 -4.44 -23.24 13.16
C MET A 148 -5.87 -22.71 13.18
N ASP A 149 -6.66 -23.01 14.23
CA ASP A 149 -8.06 -22.57 14.35
C ASP A 149 -8.23 -21.05 14.26
N ILE A 150 -7.31 -20.28 14.82
CA ILE A 150 -7.32 -18.82 14.79
C ILE A 150 -7.15 -18.27 13.35
N TRP A 151 -6.53 -19.07 12.47
CA TRP A 151 -6.27 -18.72 11.08
C TRP A 151 -7.16 -19.47 10.08
N LYS A 152 -8.26 -20.09 10.51
CA LYS A 152 -9.26 -20.60 9.57
C LYS A 152 -9.76 -19.46 8.69
N PRO A 153 -9.79 -19.60 7.35
CA PRO A 153 -10.22 -18.54 6.45
C PRO A 153 -11.68 -18.12 6.71
N ASP A 154 -12.03 -16.90 6.29
CA ASP A 154 -13.40 -16.41 6.39
C ASP A 154 -14.31 -17.07 5.33
N PHE A 155 -13.74 -17.39 4.17
CA PHE A 155 -14.37 -18.16 3.11
C PHE A 155 -13.37 -19.16 2.52
N GLY A 156 -13.91 -20.26 1.98
CA GLY A 156 -13.11 -21.30 1.33
C GLY A 156 -12.51 -22.34 2.27
N PRO A 157 -11.68 -23.24 1.75
CA PRO A 157 -11.13 -24.36 2.51
C PRO A 157 -10.02 -23.92 3.46
N SER A 158 -9.88 -24.63 4.58
CA SER A 158 -8.68 -24.53 5.44
C SER A 158 -7.50 -25.37 4.90
N ALA A 159 -7.62 -25.90 3.70
CA ALA A 159 -6.56 -26.66 3.04
C ALA A 159 -5.65 -25.71 2.23
N PHE A 160 -4.36 -25.99 2.24
CA PHE A 160 -3.39 -25.27 1.43
C PHE A 160 -3.59 -25.57 -0.06
N VAL A 161 -3.61 -24.53 -0.88
CA VAL A 161 -3.73 -24.62 -2.34
C VAL A 161 -2.41 -24.18 -2.96
N PRO A 162 -1.48 -25.12 -3.27
CA PRO A 162 -0.09 -24.78 -3.63
C PRO A 162 0.04 -23.86 -4.85
N LYS A 163 -0.82 -23.99 -5.86
CA LYS A 163 -0.74 -23.18 -7.07
C LYS A 163 -1.07 -21.72 -6.81
N THR A 164 -2.06 -21.44 -5.97
CA THR A 164 -2.64 -20.09 -5.83
C THR A 164 -2.40 -19.44 -4.49
N GLY A 165 -2.12 -20.21 -3.44
CA GLY A 165 -2.04 -19.71 -2.07
C GLY A 165 -3.40 -19.23 -1.55
N ALA A 166 -3.41 -18.12 -0.82
CA ALA A 166 -4.60 -17.47 -0.26
C ALA A 166 -4.71 -16.02 -0.72
N ILE A 167 -5.89 -15.41 -0.52
CA ILE A 167 -6.15 -14.01 -0.85
C ILE A 167 -6.66 -13.29 0.40
N ALA A 168 -6.15 -12.07 0.65
CA ALA A 168 -6.77 -11.12 1.57
C ALA A 168 -7.69 -10.19 0.80
N SER A 169 -8.95 -10.08 1.20
CA SER A 169 -9.89 -9.09 0.67
C SER A 169 -10.40 -8.21 1.80
N GLY A 170 -10.63 -6.92 1.54
CA GLY A 170 -11.12 -6.04 2.60
C GLY A 170 -11.38 -4.62 2.14
N ALA A 171 -12.01 -3.85 3.03
CA ALA A 171 -12.28 -2.44 2.82
C ALA A 171 -11.34 -1.57 3.67
N ARG A 172 -10.75 -0.54 3.08
CA ARG A 172 -9.86 0.39 3.77
C ARG A 172 -9.92 1.78 3.14
N GLN A 173 -9.39 2.75 3.86
CA GLN A 173 -9.12 4.08 3.28
C GLN A 173 -8.03 4.00 2.20
N VAL A 174 -7.96 5.03 1.37
CA VAL A 174 -6.84 5.16 0.43
C VAL A 174 -5.53 5.16 1.22
N LEU A 175 -4.62 4.30 0.81
CA LEU A 175 -3.26 4.28 1.34
C LEU A 175 -2.39 5.10 0.41
N ILE A 176 -1.71 6.11 0.93
CA ILE A 176 -0.76 6.90 0.15
C ILE A 176 0.65 6.36 0.44
N ALA A 177 1.30 5.81 -0.57
CA ALA A 177 2.71 5.47 -0.52
C ALA A 177 3.52 6.71 -0.89
N TYR A 178 4.30 7.22 0.05
CA TYR A 178 5.01 8.49 -0.06
C TYR A 178 6.42 8.36 0.49
N ASN A 179 7.40 8.76 -0.29
CA ASN A 179 8.79 8.61 0.02
C ASN A 179 9.50 9.96 -0.01
N ILE A 180 10.48 10.15 0.88
CA ILE A 180 11.31 11.37 0.94
C ILE A 180 12.77 10.97 0.93
N ASN A 181 13.52 11.49 -0.05
CA ASN A 181 14.93 11.26 -0.21
C ASN A 181 15.76 12.18 0.69
N LEU A 182 16.90 11.67 1.17
CA LEU A 182 17.83 12.37 2.01
C LEU A 182 19.20 12.47 1.31
N ASN A 183 19.95 13.55 1.58
CA ASN A 183 21.30 13.74 1.06
C ASN A 183 22.35 12.84 1.75
N THR A 184 22.05 11.56 1.89
CA THR A 184 22.95 10.57 2.53
C THR A 184 22.74 9.18 1.96
N ASN A 185 23.80 8.37 1.93
CA ASN A 185 23.72 6.94 1.62
C ASN A 185 23.57 6.05 2.87
N ASN A 186 23.39 6.65 4.03
CA ASN A 186 23.27 5.91 5.28
C ASN A 186 21.82 5.57 5.62
N LYS A 187 21.35 4.40 5.18
CA LYS A 187 20.02 3.86 5.48
C LYS A 187 19.68 3.87 6.99
N LYS A 188 20.69 3.77 7.88
CA LYS A 188 20.42 3.80 9.32
C LYS A 188 19.87 5.15 9.78
N LEU A 189 20.29 6.27 9.17
CA LEU A 189 19.79 7.60 9.47
C LEU A 189 18.33 7.74 9.03
N ALA A 190 17.98 7.27 7.83
CA ALA A 190 16.60 7.22 7.39
C ALA A 190 15.72 6.36 8.32
N ASN A 191 16.23 5.23 8.82
CA ASN A 191 15.52 4.40 9.80
C ASN A 191 15.33 5.09 11.17
N ILE A 192 16.27 5.95 11.59
CA ILE A 192 16.13 6.75 12.82
C ILE A 192 14.96 7.72 12.66
N ILE A 193 14.90 8.46 11.55
CA ILE A 193 13.80 9.37 11.24
C ILE A 193 12.47 8.60 11.18
N ALA A 194 12.41 7.55 10.37
CA ALA A 194 11.23 6.68 10.24
C ALA A 194 10.75 6.14 11.60
N GLY A 195 11.68 5.78 12.48
CA GLY A 195 11.36 5.29 13.82
C GLY A 195 10.72 6.33 14.72
N LYS A 196 11.09 7.61 14.57
CA LYS A 196 10.52 8.71 15.36
C LYS A 196 9.13 9.09 14.89
N ILE A 197 8.85 9.04 13.59
CA ILE A 197 7.59 9.53 13.01
C ILE A 197 6.49 8.45 12.97
N ARG A 198 6.81 7.18 12.70
CA ARG A 198 5.82 6.11 12.48
C ARG A 198 5.01 5.78 13.74
N THR A 199 3.77 5.37 13.59
CA THR A 199 2.85 4.99 14.68
C THR A 199 3.46 3.99 15.66
N SER A 200 4.15 2.96 15.15
CA SER A 200 4.78 1.93 15.99
C SER A 200 6.02 2.41 16.75
N GLY A 201 6.54 3.57 16.41
CA GLY A 201 7.68 4.20 17.05
C GLY A 201 8.95 3.34 17.09
N THR A 202 9.72 3.49 18.16
CA THR A 202 11.00 2.81 18.39
C THR A 202 10.90 1.88 19.59
N PHE A 203 11.82 0.91 19.70
CA PHE A 203 11.96 0.11 20.91
C PHE A 203 12.59 0.95 22.03
N SER A 204 12.02 0.87 23.23
CA SER A 204 12.64 1.39 24.44
C SER A 204 13.89 0.56 24.75
N LYS A 205 14.96 1.25 25.12
CA LYS A 205 16.25 0.65 25.45
C LYS A 205 16.69 1.07 26.85
N ASP A 206 17.39 0.19 27.53
CA ASP A 206 18.04 0.48 28.81
C ASP A 206 19.38 1.23 28.60
N SER A 207 20.11 1.45 29.70
CA SER A 207 21.41 2.12 29.70
C SER A 207 22.50 1.36 28.93
N ASN A 208 22.33 0.06 28.72
CA ASN A 208 23.26 -0.79 27.98
C ASN A 208 22.93 -0.86 26.48
N GLY A 209 21.77 -0.27 26.05
CA GLY A 209 21.26 -0.32 24.70
C GLY A 209 20.41 -1.55 24.39
N ASP A 210 20.11 -2.39 25.37
CA ASP A 210 19.25 -3.56 25.22
C ASP A 210 17.77 -3.17 25.25
N LYS A 211 16.93 -3.96 24.57
CA LYS A 211 15.48 -3.71 24.54
C LYS A 211 14.86 -4.00 25.91
N ILE A 212 14.13 -3.03 26.43
CA ILE A 212 13.31 -3.21 27.63
C ILE A 212 12.15 -4.12 27.28
N LEU A 213 11.92 -5.17 28.07
CA LEU A 213 10.79 -6.08 27.93
C LEU A 213 9.72 -5.78 28.97
N ASP A 214 8.46 -5.99 28.62
CA ASP A 214 7.33 -5.95 29.55
C ASP A 214 7.21 -7.25 30.36
N ASN A 215 6.19 -7.33 31.23
CA ASN A 215 5.94 -8.48 32.09
C ASN A 215 5.60 -9.77 31.32
N GLU A 216 5.27 -9.66 30.01
CA GLU A 216 5.01 -10.79 29.12
C GLU A 216 6.22 -11.15 28.24
N GLY A 217 7.38 -10.49 28.46
CA GLY A 217 8.58 -10.69 27.66
C GLY A 217 8.53 -10.02 26.28
N LYS A 218 7.61 -9.11 26.04
CA LYS A 218 7.51 -8.37 24.78
C LYS A 218 8.31 -7.07 24.85
N PRO A 219 9.01 -6.68 23.77
CA PRO A 219 9.73 -5.42 23.71
C PRO A 219 8.80 -4.21 23.86
N VAL A 220 9.07 -3.38 24.87
CA VAL A 220 8.37 -2.10 25.08
C VAL A 220 8.72 -1.12 23.97
N ARG A 221 7.72 -0.39 23.48
CA ARG A 221 7.90 0.63 22.45
C ARG A 221 7.53 2.02 22.95
N LYS A 222 8.31 3.01 22.51
CA LYS A 222 7.95 4.42 22.60
C LYS A 222 7.21 4.77 21.29
N PRO A 223 5.95 5.20 21.34
CA PRO A 223 5.20 5.58 20.14
C PRO A 223 5.94 6.69 19.35
N GLY A 224 5.74 6.74 18.06
CA GLY A 224 6.21 7.84 17.24
C GLY A 224 5.23 9.03 17.26
N ILE A 225 5.53 10.03 16.45
CA ILE A 225 4.79 11.30 16.40
C ILE A 225 3.39 11.08 15.85
N PHE A 226 3.26 10.30 14.76
CA PHE A 226 2.01 10.20 14.01
C PHE A 226 1.24 8.92 14.28
N GLN A 227 -0.07 9.03 14.14
CA GLN A 227 -0.99 7.89 14.03
C GLN A 227 -1.17 7.53 12.55
N SER A 228 -1.68 6.33 12.29
CA SER A 228 -1.97 5.87 10.91
C SER A 228 -0.80 5.97 9.93
N LEU A 229 0.45 5.94 10.42
CA LEU A 229 1.67 6.03 9.62
C LEU A 229 2.55 4.79 9.80
N GLN A 230 2.92 4.14 8.70
CA GLN A 230 4.02 3.19 8.64
C GLN A 230 5.21 3.87 7.99
N ALA A 231 6.42 3.66 8.52
CA ALA A 231 7.63 4.19 7.93
C ALA A 231 8.84 3.28 8.18
N ALA A 232 9.75 3.25 7.20
CA ALA A 232 11.04 2.56 7.29
C ALA A 232 12.09 3.32 6.49
N GLY A 233 13.36 3.18 6.87
CA GLY A 233 14.47 3.63 6.02
C GLY A 233 14.70 2.64 4.89
N TRP A 234 14.90 3.15 3.68
CA TRP A 234 15.17 2.39 2.47
C TRP A 234 16.35 2.99 1.71
N MET A 235 16.83 2.33 0.67
CA MET A 235 17.78 2.91 -0.29
C MET A 235 17.01 3.15 -1.59
N TYR A 236 17.01 4.40 -2.04
CA TYR A 236 16.48 4.77 -3.36
C TYR A 236 17.43 4.30 -4.45
N ASP A 237 18.72 4.60 -4.25
CA ASP A 237 19.84 4.14 -5.05
C ASP A 237 21.09 3.91 -4.16
N GLU A 238 22.26 3.69 -4.77
CA GLU A 238 23.52 3.43 -4.05
C GLU A 238 23.96 4.62 -3.16
N ASN A 239 23.53 5.84 -3.49
CA ASN A 239 23.97 7.08 -2.86
C ASN A 239 22.90 7.77 -2.03
N THR A 240 21.63 7.38 -2.17
CA THR A 240 20.48 8.09 -1.63
C THR A 240 19.66 7.19 -0.70
N ALA A 241 19.67 7.52 0.59
CA ALA A 241 18.76 6.91 1.54
C ALA A 241 17.40 7.64 1.52
N GLN A 242 16.34 6.89 1.79
CA GLN A 242 14.96 7.33 1.67
C GLN A 242 14.17 6.98 2.92
N VAL A 243 13.32 7.89 3.38
CA VAL A 243 12.26 7.59 4.34
C VAL A 243 11.03 7.16 3.55
N SER A 244 10.79 5.85 3.49
CA SER A 244 9.64 5.28 2.81
C SER A 244 8.47 5.15 3.77
N MET A 245 7.30 5.65 3.37
CA MET A 245 6.13 5.80 4.22
C MET A 245 4.87 5.28 3.54
N ASN A 246 3.97 4.72 4.37
CA ASN A 246 2.58 4.48 3.99
C ASN A 246 1.68 5.26 4.95
N LEU A 247 1.00 6.27 4.45
CA LEU A 247 -0.07 6.95 5.16
C LEU A 247 -1.33 6.08 5.02
N LEU A 248 -1.75 5.47 6.12
CA LEU A 248 -2.88 4.53 6.14
C LEU A 248 -4.24 5.25 6.16
N ASP A 249 -4.23 6.50 6.60
CA ASP A 249 -5.37 7.39 6.63
C ASP A 249 -4.86 8.84 6.60
N HIS A 250 -4.97 9.48 5.44
CA HIS A 250 -4.48 10.86 5.23
C HIS A 250 -5.32 11.91 5.95
N THR A 251 -6.52 11.56 6.42
CA THR A 251 -7.38 12.46 7.22
C THR A 251 -6.93 12.54 8.67
N ILE A 252 -6.10 11.58 9.13
CA ILE A 252 -5.50 11.53 10.46
C ILE A 252 -4.06 12.07 10.43
N THR A 253 -3.33 11.80 9.34
CA THR A 253 -1.94 12.20 9.16
C THR A 253 -1.72 12.61 7.71
N GLY A 254 -1.56 13.92 7.48
CA GLY A 254 -1.46 14.52 6.15
C GLY A 254 -0.06 14.44 5.55
N LEU A 255 0.02 14.62 4.23
CA LEU A 255 1.29 14.65 3.48
C LEU A 255 2.23 15.77 3.96
N HIS A 256 1.69 16.97 4.18
CA HIS A 256 2.45 18.11 4.66
C HIS A 256 3.03 17.88 6.06
N GLU A 257 2.25 17.26 6.97
CA GLU A 257 2.69 16.98 8.34
C GLU A 257 3.88 16.03 8.36
N VAL A 258 3.82 14.93 7.59
CA VAL A 258 4.95 13.97 7.54
C VAL A 258 6.15 14.56 6.83
N THR A 259 5.95 15.42 5.81
CA THR A 259 7.03 16.10 5.09
C THR A 259 7.80 17.04 6.01
N ASP A 260 7.08 17.88 6.74
CA ASP A 260 7.69 18.83 7.67
C ASP A 260 8.40 18.11 8.82
N ALA A 261 7.82 17.02 9.33
CA ALA A 261 8.46 16.22 10.37
C ALA A 261 9.74 15.52 9.87
N VAL A 262 9.74 14.98 8.64
CA VAL A 262 10.95 14.39 8.04
C VAL A 262 12.02 15.44 7.84
N ARG A 263 11.68 16.62 7.31
CA ARG A 263 12.61 17.76 7.15
C ARG A 263 13.21 18.19 8.49
N PHE A 264 12.36 18.33 9.49
CA PHE A 264 12.81 18.71 10.84
C PHE A 264 13.77 17.67 11.44
N GLU A 265 13.39 16.39 11.39
CA GLU A 265 14.21 15.32 11.93
C GLU A 265 15.52 15.08 11.14
N ALA A 266 15.50 15.31 9.83
CA ALA A 266 16.71 15.30 8.99
C ALA A 266 17.66 16.42 9.41
N ASN A 267 17.16 17.65 9.56
CA ASN A 267 17.97 18.79 10.00
C ASN A 267 18.63 18.56 11.38
N LEU A 268 17.94 17.90 12.32
CA LEU A 268 18.53 17.54 13.61
C LEU A 268 19.70 16.55 13.49
N LEU A 269 19.78 15.83 12.39
CA LEU A 269 20.88 14.89 12.07
C LEU A 269 21.93 15.51 11.13
N GLY A 270 21.81 16.80 10.81
CA GLY A 270 22.69 17.49 9.84
C GLY A 270 22.46 17.06 8.39
N LEU A 271 21.25 16.60 8.07
CA LEU A 271 20.83 16.15 6.74
C LEU A 271 19.80 17.09 6.15
N GLU A 272 19.57 16.95 4.83
CA GLU A 272 18.52 17.60 4.09
C GLU A 272 17.59 16.57 3.46
N ALA A 273 16.28 16.85 3.48
CA ALA A 273 15.29 16.20 2.64
C ALA A 273 15.32 16.84 1.25
N THR A 274 15.73 16.10 0.24
CA THR A 274 16.08 16.66 -1.09
C THR A 274 14.93 16.64 -2.07
N SER A 275 14.18 15.56 -2.09
CA SER A 275 13.07 15.34 -3.04
C SER A 275 12.07 14.37 -2.46
N SER A 276 10.89 14.31 -3.04
CA SER A 276 9.89 13.32 -2.67
C SER A 276 9.23 12.69 -3.89
N GLU A 277 8.60 11.54 -3.68
CA GLU A 277 7.83 10.84 -4.70
C GLU A 277 6.57 10.23 -4.10
N LEU A 278 5.51 10.24 -4.88
CA LEU A 278 4.29 9.46 -4.63
C LEU A 278 4.36 8.18 -5.47
N VAL A 279 4.14 7.04 -4.84
CA VAL A 279 4.10 5.75 -5.53
C VAL A 279 2.64 5.36 -5.75
N GLY A 280 2.20 5.41 -7.02
CA GLY A 280 0.79 5.25 -7.39
C GLY A 280 -0.03 6.53 -7.18
N LEU A 281 -1.33 6.37 -6.99
CA LEU A 281 -2.28 7.48 -7.00
C LEU A 281 -2.53 8.08 -5.61
N VAL A 282 -2.83 9.37 -5.57
CA VAL A 282 -3.11 10.15 -4.35
C VAL A 282 -4.53 10.75 -4.41
N PRO A 283 -5.28 10.80 -3.28
CA PRO A 283 -6.56 11.50 -3.23
C PRO A 283 -6.39 13.02 -3.41
N LEU A 284 -7.32 13.65 -4.15
CA LEU A 284 -7.34 15.10 -4.35
C LEU A 284 -7.34 15.87 -3.02
N GLN A 285 -8.12 15.42 -2.04
CA GLN A 285 -8.20 16.08 -0.74
C GLN A 285 -6.84 16.13 -0.02
N ALA A 286 -6.02 15.08 -0.11
CA ALA A 286 -4.69 15.09 0.49
C ALA A 286 -3.76 16.14 -0.14
N MET A 287 -3.88 16.35 -1.45
CA MET A 287 -3.12 17.38 -2.17
C MET A 287 -3.64 18.77 -1.85
N ILE A 288 -4.97 18.97 -1.76
CA ILE A 288 -5.59 20.24 -1.39
C ILE A 288 -5.15 20.69 0.03
N GLU A 289 -5.13 19.76 0.99
CA GLU A 289 -4.68 20.06 2.36
C GLU A 289 -3.19 20.44 2.40
N ALA A 290 -2.35 19.71 1.66
CA ALA A 290 -0.94 20.04 1.55
C ALA A 290 -0.72 21.41 0.86
N GLY A 291 -1.45 21.70 -0.20
CA GLY A 291 -1.34 22.97 -0.91
C GLY A 291 -1.77 24.17 -0.06
N LYS A 292 -2.86 24.04 0.67
CA LYS A 292 -3.30 25.06 1.63
C LYS A 292 -2.27 25.31 2.73
N HIS A 293 -1.61 24.27 3.21
CA HIS A 293 -0.56 24.36 4.23
C HIS A 293 0.67 25.14 3.71
N TYR A 294 1.12 24.83 2.49
CA TYR A 294 2.32 25.47 1.91
C TYR A 294 2.04 26.83 1.26
N SER A 295 0.78 27.14 1.01
CA SER A 295 0.40 28.45 0.45
C SER A 295 0.71 29.58 1.41
N GLN A 296 1.35 30.64 0.90
CA GLN A 296 1.56 31.89 1.62
C GLN A 296 0.29 32.74 1.72
N ASN A 297 -0.75 32.40 0.95
CA ASN A 297 -2.02 33.11 0.90
C ASN A 297 -3.16 32.21 1.39
N SER A 298 -3.69 32.51 2.57
CA SER A 298 -4.78 31.74 3.20
C SER A 298 -6.14 31.88 2.49
N GLU A 299 -6.29 32.81 1.53
CA GLU A 299 -7.53 33.09 0.80
C GLU A 299 -7.52 32.48 -0.63
N ILE A 300 -6.58 31.57 -0.95
CA ILE A 300 -6.58 30.92 -2.26
C ILE A 300 -7.76 29.96 -2.37
N HIS A 301 -8.57 30.16 -3.42
CA HIS A 301 -9.71 29.32 -3.78
C HIS A 301 -9.52 28.60 -5.12
N ASP A 302 -8.51 28.99 -5.92
CA ASP A 302 -8.21 28.32 -7.19
C ASP A 302 -7.51 26.98 -6.93
N GLU A 303 -8.18 25.89 -7.30
CA GLU A 303 -7.69 24.53 -7.09
C GLU A 303 -6.35 24.27 -7.80
N ASN A 304 -6.17 24.80 -9.01
CA ASN A 304 -4.91 24.61 -9.75
C ASN A 304 -3.74 25.27 -9.02
N ILE A 305 -3.95 26.45 -8.44
CA ILE A 305 -2.91 27.14 -7.66
C ILE A 305 -2.62 26.34 -6.39
N ILE A 306 -3.66 25.87 -5.68
CA ILE A 306 -3.49 25.02 -4.48
C ILE A 306 -2.70 23.74 -4.81
N LEU A 307 -3.02 23.09 -5.91
CA LEU A 307 -2.29 21.90 -6.35
C LEU A 307 -0.82 22.19 -6.70
N GLN A 308 -0.55 23.33 -7.34
CA GLN A 308 0.81 23.76 -7.62
C GLN A 308 1.61 24.02 -6.34
N GLU A 309 1.00 24.66 -5.33
CA GLU A 309 1.60 24.88 -4.01
C GLU A 309 1.87 23.54 -3.30
N ALA A 310 0.96 22.57 -3.42
CA ALA A 310 1.19 21.22 -2.89
C ALA A 310 2.41 20.55 -3.56
N VAL A 311 2.47 20.56 -4.88
CA VAL A 311 3.55 19.95 -5.66
C VAL A 311 4.91 20.58 -5.29
N ASN A 312 4.96 21.92 -5.20
CA ASN A 312 6.15 22.67 -4.83
C ASN A 312 6.54 22.40 -3.37
N GLY A 313 5.58 22.54 -2.45
CA GLY A 313 5.80 22.39 -1.02
C GLY A 313 6.22 20.95 -0.62
N LEU A 314 5.66 19.95 -1.26
CA LEU A 314 6.03 18.54 -1.07
C LEU A 314 7.34 18.19 -1.79
N GLY A 315 7.75 18.91 -2.84
CA GLY A 315 8.95 18.63 -3.63
C GLY A 315 8.78 17.49 -4.63
N LEU A 316 7.58 17.35 -5.21
CA LEU A 316 7.23 16.24 -6.11
C LEU A 316 7.82 16.38 -7.53
N ASN A 317 8.09 17.61 -8.00
CA ASN A 317 8.66 17.87 -9.33
C ASN A 317 10.19 17.76 -9.41
N ILE A 318 10.87 17.34 -8.33
CA ILE A 318 12.34 17.36 -8.29
C ILE A 318 12.94 16.13 -8.97
N LEU A 319 12.31 14.97 -8.81
CA LEU A 319 12.76 13.72 -9.45
C LEU A 319 12.19 13.57 -10.85
N GLU A 320 10.90 13.74 -10.99
CA GLU A 320 10.15 13.61 -12.23
C GLU A 320 9.01 14.64 -12.22
N GLU A 321 8.48 14.98 -13.39
CA GLU A 321 7.32 15.87 -13.51
C GLU A 321 6.08 15.21 -12.89
N PHE A 322 5.50 15.85 -11.89
CA PHE A 322 4.23 15.41 -11.30
C PHE A 322 3.06 15.93 -12.15
N VAL A 323 2.35 15.00 -12.78
CA VAL A 323 1.19 15.32 -13.63
C VAL A 323 -0.09 15.08 -12.82
N PRO A 324 -0.78 16.14 -12.33
CA PRO A 324 -1.97 16.00 -11.49
C PRO A 324 -3.06 15.11 -12.10
N ALA A 325 -3.32 15.26 -13.39
CA ALA A 325 -4.32 14.47 -14.12
C ALA A 325 -3.99 12.97 -14.23
N GLU A 326 -2.75 12.56 -13.95
CA GLU A 326 -2.31 11.15 -13.98
C GLU A 326 -2.13 10.58 -12.57
N SER A 327 -1.84 11.44 -11.61
CA SER A 327 -1.43 11.03 -10.26
C SER A 327 -2.51 11.26 -9.20
N ILE A 328 -3.52 12.10 -9.47
CA ILE A 328 -4.62 12.36 -8.54
C ILE A 328 -5.83 11.54 -8.97
N ILE A 329 -6.36 10.73 -8.04
CA ILE A 329 -7.42 9.75 -8.31
C ILE A 329 -8.63 10.41 -9.00
N GLU A 330 -9.15 11.50 -8.42
CA GLU A 330 -10.36 12.15 -8.89
C GLU A 330 -10.16 12.80 -10.27
N LEU A 331 -8.97 13.32 -10.56
CA LEU A 331 -8.65 13.90 -11.87
C LEU A 331 -8.37 12.83 -12.92
N ALA A 332 -7.84 11.67 -12.51
CA ALA A 332 -7.59 10.56 -13.41
C ALA A 332 -8.88 9.81 -13.83
N ILE A 333 -9.96 9.92 -13.03
CA ILE A 333 -11.29 9.35 -13.36
C ILE A 333 -11.96 10.12 -14.49
N ASP A 334 -11.78 11.42 -14.57
CA ASP A 334 -12.45 12.32 -15.52
C ASP A 334 -11.79 12.32 -16.91
N ARG A 335 -10.77 11.51 -17.13
CA ARG A 335 -10.12 11.27 -18.43
C ARG A 335 -10.91 10.27 -19.29
#